data_e60d5882d1ef26322fef4cbd87d724cf
#
_entry.id   e60d5882d1ef26322fef4cbd87d724cf
#
_cell.length_a   1.000
_cell.length_b   1.000
_cell.length_c   1.000
_cell.angle_alpha   90.00
_cell.angle_beta   90.00
_cell.angle_gamma   90.00
#
_symmetry.space_group_name_H-M   'P 1'
#
loop_
_entity.id
_entity.type
_entity.pdbx_description
1 polymer ?
#
loop_
_entity_poly.entity_id
_entity_poly.type
_entity_poly.pdbx_seq_one_letter_code
_entity_poly.pdbx_strand_id
1 'polypeptide(L)'
;MSRPSPTIEGLRATFRRPSVTFAEISWRWALGATAAVLMLFYCVEYLDTLPVTSADATLLSTRQPALVGRAVAHILSGSMNRAVLAALLAALALSLLWIIAASVGRLATVRALLDYFRSDVTCLSANTSGGQEPRSIGALITLNCLRVVLFLAVVLALGSAAILVSFVSTSANARPGLGVILFLPMATLICIVGWMLNWWLSLAGIFAVRDGEDALASISVAVTFSREHLG
;
A
#
# COMPACT_ATOMS: atom_id res chain seq x y z
N MET A 1 -6.87 30.51 28.81
CA MET A 1 -7.64 29.52 28.06
C MET A 1 -6.63 28.54 27.43
N SER A 2 -6.57 27.32 27.94
CA SER A 2 -5.70 26.27 27.39
C SER A 2 -6.18 25.90 25.99
N ARG A 3 -5.31 26.02 24.96
CA ARG A 3 -5.61 25.57 23.62
C ARG A 3 -5.87 24.07 23.66
N PRO A 4 -7.00 23.57 23.15
CA PRO A 4 -7.26 22.13 23.09
C PRO A 4 -6.15 21.46 22.28
N SER A 5 -5.76 20.23 22.67
CA SER A 5 -4.72 19.51 21.96
C SER A 5 -5.16 19.25 20.51
N PRO A 6 -4.27 19.43 19.52
CA PRO A 6 -4.63 19.29 18.08
C PRO A 6 -5.18 17.90 17.73
N THR A 7 -4.80 16.87 18.49
CA THR A 7 -5.34 15.51 18.36
C THR A 7 -6.80 15.39 18.74
N ILE A 8 -7.22 16.05 19.84
CA ILE A 8 -8.62 16.07 20.29
C ILE A 8 -9.49 16.85 19.29
N GLU A 9 -8.96 17.91 18.73
CA GLU A 9 -9.67 18.74 17.75
C GLU A 9 -9.85 18.00 16.42
N GLY A 10 -8.83 17.27 15.96
CA GLY A 10 -8.93 16.38 14.80
C GLY A 10 -9.96 15.26 15.00
N LEU A 11 -9.97 14.63 16.17
CA LEU A 11 -10.96 13.61 16.51
C LEU A 11 -12.39 14.19 16.53
N ARG A 12 -12.55 15.38 17.10
CA ARG A 12 -13.83 16.10 17.15
C ARG A 12 -14.36 16.46 15.75
N ALA A 13 -13.46 16.88 14.84
CA ALA A 13 -13.79 17.17 13.45
C ALA A 13 -14.33 15.92 12.72
N THR A 14 -13.72 14.76 12.96
CA THR A 14 -14.13 13.47 12.39
C THR A 14 -15.55 13.09 12.82
N PHE A 15 -15.90 13.30 14.10
CA PHE A 15 -17.26 13.02 14.59
C PHE A 15 -18.30 14.07 14.17
N ARG A 16 -17.89 15.33 13.99
CA ARG A 16 -18.81 16.40 13.56
C ARG A 16 -19.22 16.33 12.08
N ARG A 17 -18.35 15.75 11.22
CA ARG A 17 -18.64 15.53 9.79
C ARG A 17 -18.42 14.07 9.40
N PRO A 18 -19.34 13.18 9.79
CA PRO A 18 -19.23 11.77 9.45
C PRO A 18 -19.21 11.51 7.94
N SER A 19 -19.78 12.42 7.13
CA SER A 19 -19.77 12.33 5.68
C SER A 19 -18.36 12.26 5.06
N VAL A 20 -17.39 12.98 5.61
CA VAL A 20 -15.99 12.95 5.12
C VAL A 20 -15.35 11.60 5.46
N THR A 21 -15.58 11.10 6.66
CA THR A 21 -15.09 9.78 7.10
C THR A 21 -15.74 8.66 6.28
N PHE A 22 -17.05 8.73 6.05
CA PHE A 22 -17.74 7.77 5.20
C PHE A 22 -17.25 7.83 3.75
N ALA A 23 -17.00 9.01 3.19
CA ALA A 23 -16.44 9.14 1.85
C ALA A 23 -15.06 8.49 1.76
N GLU A 24 -14.17 8.71 2.76
CA GLU A 24 -12.85 8.10 2.81
C GLU A 24 -12.92 6.57 2.90
N ILE A 25 -13.80 6.04 3.73
CA ILE A 25 -14.01 4.59 3.86
C ILE A 25 -14.61 4.03 2.56
N SER A 26 -15.63 4.69 2.01
CA SER A 26 -16.35 4.19 0.83
C SER A 26 -15.46 4.04 -0.39
N TRP A 27 -14.63 5.04 -0.72
CA TRP A 27 -13.76 4.92 -1.89
C TRP A 27 -12.67 3.84 -1.69
N ARG A 28 -12.15 3.68 -0.47
CA ARG A 28 -11.19 2.61 -0.16
C ARG A 28 -11.80 1.22 -0.28
N TRP A 29 -13.01 1.06 0.25
CA TRP A 29 -13.75 -0.21 0.15
C TRP A 29 -14.15 -0.52 -1.29
N ALA A 30 -14.63 0.46 -2.03
CA ALA A 30 -14.97 0.29 -3.45
C ALA A 30 -13.73 -0.15 -4.25
N LEU A 31 -12.58 0.50 -4.04
CA LEU A 31 -11.33 0.11 -4.68
C LEU A 31 -10.89 -1.31 -4.26
N GLY A 32 -10.94 -1.62 -2.97
CA GLY A 32 -10.61 -2.94 -2.43
C GLY A 32 -11.50 -4.04 -2.99
N ALA A 33 -12.82 -3.81 -3.05
CA ALA A 33 -13.77 -4.73 -3.63
C ALA A 33 -13.51 -4.94 -5.13
N THR A 34 -13.30 -3.88 -5.88
CA THR A 34 -12.96 -3.96 -7.31
C THR A 34 -11.66 -4.74 -7.54
N ALA A 35 -10.62 -4.47 -6.74
CA ALA A 35 -9.36 -5.19 -6.81
C ALA A 35 -9.54 -6.69 -6.48
N ALA A 36 -10.34 -7.02 -5.47
CA ALA A 36 -10.64 -8.39 -5.09
C ALA A 36 -11.40 -9.14 -6.20
N VAL A 37 -12.40 -8.51 -6.81
CA VAL A 37 -13.15 -9.09 -7.94
C VAL A 37 -12.25 -9.31 -9.14
N LEU A 38 -11.42 -8.35 -9.50
CA LEU A 38 -10.46 -8.50 -10.60
C LEU A 38 -9.46 -9.63 -10.31
N MET A 39 -8.94 -9.70 -9.09
CA MET A 39 -8.01 -10.75 -8.70
C MET A 39 -8.66 -12.12 -8.74
N LEU A 40 -9.91 -12.24 -8.27
CA LEU A 40 -10.69 -13.48 -8.35
C LEU A 40 -10.91 -13.89 -9.81
N PHE A 41 -11.31 -12.96 -10.66
CA PHE A 41 -11.50 -13.20 -12.10
C PHE A 41 -10.21 -13.69 -12.74
N TYR A 42 -9.08 -13.04 -12.49
CA TYR A 42 -7.77 -13.46 -12.97
C TYR A 42 -7.38 -14.86 -12.48
N CYS A 43 -7.65 -15.16 -11.21
CA CYS A 43 -7.39 -16.50 -10.66
C CYS A 43 -8.24 -17.57 -11.35
N VAL A 44 -9.53 -17.33 -11.57
CA VAL A 44 -10.42 -18.28 -12.25
C VAL A 44 -9.98 -18.50 -13.69
N GLU A 45 -9.73 -17.41 -14.44
CA GLU A 45 -9.25 -17.49 -15.81
C GLU A 45 -7.92 -18.24 -15.91
N TYR A 46 -6.99 -17.98 -14.99
CA TYR A 46 -5.72 -18.71 -14.94
C TYR A 46 -5.93 -20.21 -14.65
N LEU A 47 -6.81 -20.56 -13.71
CA LEU A 47 -7.12 -21.95 -13.38
C LEU A 47 -7.74 -22.70 -14.56
N ASP A 48 -8.61 -22.04 -15.34
CA ASP A 48 -9.23 -22.62 -16.53
C ASP A 48 -8.22 -22.89 -17.66
N THR A 49 -7.11 -22.17 -17.69
CA THR A 49 -6.04 -22.36 -18.70
C THR A 49 -5.02 -23.44 -18.32
N LEU A 50 -5.12 -24.03 -17.12
CA LEU A 50 -4.16 -25.04 -16.66
C LEU A 50 -4.36 -26.37 -17.37
N PRO A 51 -3.27 -27.00 -17.87
CA PRO A 51 -3.35 -28.32 -18.54
C PRO A 51 -3.48 -29.45 -17.49
N VAL A 52 -4.70 -29.67 -17.01
CA VAL A 52 -4.99 -30.74 -16.06
C VAL A 52 -5.15 -32.04 -16.81
N THR A 53 -4.27 -33.03 -16.55
CA THR A 53 -4.40 -34.37 -17.12
C THR A 53 -5.36 -35.23 -16.29
N SER A 54 -5.90 -36.31 -16.90
CA SER A 54 -6.75 -37.28 -16.19
C SER A 54 -6.01 -37.93 -15.00
N ALA A 55 -4.70 -38.12 -15.13
CA ALA A 55 -3.85 -38.62 -14.06
C ALA A 55 -3.77 -37.63 -12.88
N ASP A 56 -3.63 -36.33 -13.16
CA ASP A 56 -3.61 -35.29 -12.11
C ASP A 56 -4.97 -35.22 -11.40
N ALA A 57 -6.07 -35.32 -12.13
CA ALA A 57 -7.41 -35.35 -11.55
C ALA A 57 -7.62 -36.53 -10.60
N THR A 58 -7.10 -37.73 -10.96
CA THR A 58 -7.15 -38.89 -10.06
C THR A 58 -6.29 -38.69 -8.82
N LEU A 59 -5.09 -38.13 -8.94
CA LEU A 59 -4.23 -37.80 -7.80
C LEU A 59 -4.86 -36.78 -6.86
N LEU A 60 -5.52 -35.74 -7.39
CA LEU A 60 -6.26 -34.74 -6.61
C LEU A 60 -7.42 -35.36 -5.82
N SER A 61 -8.11 -36.40 -6.41
CA SER A 61 -9.23 -37.06 -5.75
C SER A 61 -8.83 -37.95 -4.56
N THR A 62 -7.57 -38.37 -4.46
CA THR A 62 -7.07 -39.29 -3.41
C THR A 62 -7.07 -38.67 -2.00
N ARG A 63 -7.20 -37.34 -1.86
CA ARG A 63 -7.13 -36.58 -0.60
C ARG A 63 -5.85 -36.83 0.22
N GLN A 64 -4.83 -37.46 -0.35
CA GLN A 64 -3.53 -37.63 0.32
C GLN A 64 -2.66 -36.41 0.09
N PRO A 65 -2.21 -35.66 1.14
CA PRO A 65 -1.51 -34.38 0.98
C PRO A 65 -0.25 -34.46 0.12
N ALA A 66 0.49 -35.56 0.18
CA ALA A 66 1.70 -35.78 -0.59
C ALA A 66 1.41 -35.95 -2.10
N LEU A 67 0.34 -36.68 -2.46
CA LEU A 67 -0.06 -36.91 -3.84
C LEU A 67 -0.71 -35.69 -4.46
N VAL A 68 -1.55 -35.00 -3.67
CA VAL A 68 -2.12 -33.70 -4.07
C VAL A 68 -1.01 -32.68 -4.31
N GLY A 69 0.00 -32.60 -3.44
CA GLY A 69 1.15 -31.73 -3.62
C GLY A 69 1.95 -32.00 -4.88
N ARG A 70 2.12 -33.27 -5.26
CA ARG A 70 2.78 -33.68 -6.52
C ARG A 70 1.95 -33.28 -7.75
N ALA A 71 0.66 -33.52 -7.73
CA ALA A 71 -0.23 -33.16 -8.84
C ALA A 71 -0.23 -31.62 -9.04
N VAL A 72 -0.36 -30.84 -7.96
CA VAL A 72 -0.30 -29.37 -7.99
C VAL A 72 1.06 -28.89 -8.51
N ALA A 73 2.16 -29.47 -8.05
CA ALA A 73 3.50 -29.11 -8.52
C ALA A 73 3.67 -29.42 -10.02
N HIS A 74 3.15 -30.55 -10.50
CA HIS A 74 3.19 -30.94 -11.92
C HIS A 74 2.37 -29.97 -12.78
N ILE A 75 1.13 -29.68 -12.39
CA ILE A 75 0.24 -28.76 -13.11
C ILE A 75 0.86 -27.34 -13.18
N LEU A 76 1.45 -26.87 -12.09
CA LEU A 76 2.06 -25.53 -12.04
C LEU A 76 3.40 -25.44 -12.76
N SER A 77 4.19 -26.51 -12.82
CA SER A 77 5.55 -26.49 -13.40
C SER A 77 5.56 -26.08 -14.87
N GLY A 78 4.55 -26.49 -15.65
CA GLY A 78 4.42 -26.14 -17.07
C GLY A 78 3.89 -24.73 -17.33
N SER A 79 3.28 -24.07 -16.34
CA SER A 79 2.61 -22.78 -16.50
C SER A 79 3.25 -21.64 -15.69
N MET A 80 4.37 -21.90 -14.99
CA MET A 80 4.99 -20.96 -14.06
C MET A 80 5.34 -19.61 -14.71
N ASN A 81 5.91 -19.63 -15.92
CA ASN A 81 6.26 -18.40 -16.64
C ASN A 81 5.01 -17.57 -16.98
N ARG A 82 3.91 -18.21 -17.34
CA ARG A 82 2.63 -17.55 -17.63
C ARG A 82 2.02 -16.98 -16.35
N ALA A 83 2.07 -17.74 -15.24
CA ALA A 83 1.61 -17.30 -13.94
C ALA A 83 2.36 -16.05 -13.45
N VAL A 84 3.68 -16.06 -13.54
CA VAL A 84 4.52 -14.93 -13.14
C VAL A 84 4.21 -13.70 -14.00
N LEU A 85 4.10 -13.86 -15.32
CA LEU A 85 3.76 -12.76 -16.22
C LEU A 85 2.37 -12.19 -15.92
N ALA A 86 1.37 -13.04 -15.75
CA ALA A 86 0.01 -12.65 -15.41
C ALA A 86 -0.04 -11.92 -14.06
N ALA A 87 0.67 -12.43 -13.04
CA ALA A 87 0.78 -11.79 -11.73
C ALA A 87 1.45 -10.41 -11.81
N LEU A 88 2.52 -10.26 -12.60
CA LEU A 88 3.19 -8.98 -12.82
C LEU A 88 2.26 -7.96 -13.51
N LEU A 89 1.54 -8.37 -14.56
CA LEU A 89 0.61 -7.50 -15.26
C LEU A 89 -0.57 -7.09 -14.35
N ALA A 90 -1.11 -8.03 -13.59
CA ALA A 90 -2.17 -7.74 -12.62
C ALA A 90 -1.67 -6.78 -11.52
N ALA A 91 -0.49 -7.00 -10.97
CA ALA A 91 0.12 -6.12 -9.97
C ALA A 91 0.36 -4.71 -10.53
N LEU A 92 0.82 -4.59 -11.77
CA LEU A 92 1.01 -3.31 -12.44
C LEU A 92 -0.32 -2.57 -12.63
N ALA A 93 -1.34 -3.26 -13.17
CA ALA A 93 -2.66 -2.68 -13.39
C ALA A 93 -3.32 -2.23 -12.07
N LEU A 94 -3.28 -3.07 -11.04
CA LEU A 94 -3.80 -2.74 -9.71
C LEU A 94 -3.04 -1.57 -9.06
N SER A 95 -1.72 -1.50 -9.25
CA SER A 95 -0.89 -0.41 -8.74
C SER A 95 -1.26 0.92 -9.41
N LEU A 96 -1.43 0.94 -10.73
CA LEU A 96 -1.86 2.13 -11.48
C LEU A 96 -3.26 2.58 -11.06
N LEU A 97 -4.20 1.64 -10.96
CA LEU A 97 -5.55 1.93 -10.49
C LEU A 97 -5.54 2.52 -9.08
N TRP A 98 -4.74 1.93 -8.19
CA TRP A 98 -4.59 2.41 -6.81
C TRP A 98 -3.97 3.81 -6.75
N ILE A 99 -2.93 4.10 -7.54
CA ILE A 99 -2.30 5.43 -7.60
C ILE A 99 -3.33 6.49 -7.99
N ILE A 100 -4.11 6.24 -9.04
CA ILE A 100 -5.12 7.19 -9.54
C ILE A 100 -6.22 7.39 -8.48
N ALA A 101 -6.83 6.31 -8.02
CA ALA A 101 -7.92 6.37 -7.05
C ALA A 101 -7.49 7.00 -5.71
N ALA A 102 -6.30 6.64 -5.20
CA ALA A 102 -5.77 7.21 -3.98
C ALA A 102 -5.44 8.70 -4.11
N SER A 103 -4.98 9.15 -5.30
CA SER A 103 -4.68 10.56 -5.53
C SER A 103 -5.93 11.40 -5.55
N VAL A 104 -6.98 10.96 -6.24
CA VAL A 104 -8.27 11.64 -6.30
C VAL A 104 -8.97 11.61 -4.94
N GLY A 105 -9.04 10.45 -4.30
CA GLY A 105 -9.67 10.28 -2.99
C GLY A 105 -9.03 11.15 -1.91
N ARG A 106 -7.69 11.16 -1.83
CA ARG A 106 -6.96 12.01 -0.87
C ARG A 106 -7.15 13.50 -1.15
N LEU A 107 -7.12 13.91 -2.41
CA LEU A 107 -7.35 15.30 -2.75
C LEU A 107 -8.72 15.77 -2.25
N ALA A 108 -9.76 14.99 -2.50
CA ALA A 108 -11.11 15.29 -2.04
C ALA A 108 -11.21 15.37 -0.52
N THR A 109 -10.63 14.39 0.19
CA THR A 109 -10.69 14.33 1.66
C THR A 109 -9.92 15.47 2.32
N VAL A 110 -8.69 15.75 1.85
CA VAL A 110 -7.86 16.81 2.42
C VAL A 110 -8.49 18.19 2.16
N ARG A 111 -9.06 18.43 0.97
CA ARG A 111 -9.79 19.67 0.67
C ARG A 111 -11.00 19.84 1.59
N ALA A 112 -11.81 18.81 1.73
CA ALA A 112 -12.97 18.86 2.62
C ALA A 112 -12.59 19.18 4.08
N LEU A 113 -11.45 18.65 4.56
CA LEU A 113 -10.91 18.98 5.88
C LEU A 113 -10.39 20.41 5.95
N LEU A 114 -9.65 20.89 4.94
CA LEU A 114 -9.16 22.28 4.91
C LEU A 114 -10.31 23.28 4.87
N ASP A 115 -11.37 23.01 4.11
CA ASP A 115 -12.56 23.85 4.06
C ASP A 115 -13.30 23.88 5.41
N TYR A 116 -13.33 22.74 6.12
CA TYR A 116 -13.88 22.70 7.47
C TYR A 116 -13.13 23.62 8.43
N PHE A 117 -11.80 23.53 8.47
CA PHE A 117 -10.99 24.38 9.35
C PHE A 117 -10.97 25.84 8.92
N ARG A 118 -11.08 26.13 7.61
CA ARG A 118 -11.23 27.51 7.12
C ARG A 118 -12.58 28.11 7.51
N SER A 119 -13.66 27.40 7.41
CA SER A 119 -14.99 27.90 7.78
C SER A 119 -15.09 28.26 9.25
N ASP A 120 -14.31 27.59 10.11
CA ASP A 120 -14.26 27.89 11.56
C ASP A 120 -13.37 29.12 11.89
N VAL A 121 -12.43 29.49 11.00
CA VAL A 121 -11.45 30.58 11.20
C VAL A 121 -11.79 31.85 10.41
N THR A 122 -12.66 31.79 9.40
CA THR A 122 -12.79 32.89 8.44
C THR A 122 -14.19 33.47 8.32
N CYS A 123 -14.37 34.56 9.04
CA CYS A 123 -15.09 35.74 8.48
C CYS A 123 -14.15 36.67 7.67
N LEU A 124 -12.88 36.35 7.42
CA LEU A 124 -11.87 37.38 7.04
C LEU A 124 -10.99 37.13 5.81
N SER A 125 -11.06 36.02 5.06
CA SER A 125 -10.19 35.90 3.87
C SER A 125 -10.77 34.99 2.77
N ALA A 126 -11.59 35.57 1.94
CA ALA A 126 -12.28 34.89 0.82
C ALA A 126 -11.59 35.06 -0.54
N ASN A 127 -10.26 35.13 -0.67
CA ASN A 127 -9.70 35.50 -1.98
C ASN A 127 -8.37 34.89 -2.39
N THR A 128 -8.15 33.57 -2.21
CA THR A 128 -6.90 32.98 -2.80
C THR A 128 -7.03 31.49 -3.13
N SER A 129 -7.90 31.05 -4.02
CA SER A 129 -7.94 29.64 -4.37
C SER A 129 -8.27 29.27 -5.83
N GLY A 130 -8.09 30.19 -6.79
CA GLY A 130 -8.49 29.96 -8.19
C GLY A 130 -7.50 29.27 -9.12
N GLY A 131 -6.26 28.96 -8.70
CA GLY A 131 -5.23 28.57 -9.68
C GLY A 131 -4.35 27.36 -9.39
N GLN A 132 -4.49 26.66 -8.27
CA GLN A 132 -3.53 25.62 -7.85
C GLN A 132 -3.97 24.16 -8.07
N GLU A 133 -5.11 23.92 -8.72
CA GLU A 133 -5.66 22.56 -8.89
C GLU A 133 -4.76 21.55 -9.61
N PRO A 134 -4.18 21.84 -10.79
CA PRO A 134 -3.44 20.82 -11.53
C PRO A 134 -2.11 20.43 -10.88
N ARG A 135 -1.45 21.36 -10.17
CA ARG A 135 -0.16 21.08 -9.49
C ARG A 135 -0.31 20.12 -8.30
N SER A 136 -1.33 20.29 -7.50
CA SER A 136 -1.57 19.43 -6.32
C SER A 136 -1.90 17.98 -6.72
N ILE A 137 -2.61 17.75 -7.83
CA ILE A 137 -2.89 16.40 -8.33
C ILE A 137 -1.60 15.71 -8.80
N GLY A 138 -0.75 16.42 -9.56
CA GLY A 138 0.52 15.88 -10.01
C GLY A 138 1.44 15.47 -8.85
N ALA A 139 1.54 16.32 -7.83
CA ALA A 139 2.31 16.02 -6.62
C ALA A 139 1.77 14.79 -5.88
N LEU A 140 0.44 14.64 -5.75
CA LEU A 140 -0.18 13.47 -5.13
C LEU A 140 0.03 12.18 -5.93
N ILE A 141 -0.05 12.23 -7.26
CA ILE A 141 0.26 11.09 -8.13
C ILE A 141 1.71 10.65 -7.90
N THR A 142 2.66 11.59 -7.90
CA THR A 142 4.09 11.30 -7.66
C THR A 142 4.31 10.71 -6.28
N LEU A 143 3.69 11.24 -5.23
CA LEU A 143 3.79 10.71 -3.87
C LEU A 143 3.18 9.30 -3.74
N ASN A 144 2.06 9.03 -4.41
CA ASN A 144 1.45 7.70 -4.42
C ASN A 144 2.26 6.71 -5.26
N CYS A 145 2.88 7.14 -6.36
CA CYS A 145 3.84 6.35 -7.11
C CYS A 145 5.04 5.96 -6.23
N LEU A 146 5.59 6.93 -5.48
CA LEU A 146 6.70 6.67 -4.56
C LEU A 146 6.32 5.69 -3.44
N ARG A 147 5.06 5.68 -2.99
CA ARG A 147 4.55 4.67 -2.04
C ARG A 147 4.52 3.26 -2.64
N VAL A 148 4.10 3.13 -3.90
CA VAL A 148 4.11 1.84 -4.58
C VAL A 148 5.54 1.34 -4.72
N VAL A 149 6.47 2.21 -5.12
CA VAL A 149 7.91 1.88 -5.19
C VAL A 149 8.45 1.48 -3.82
N LEU A 150 8.10 2.21 -2.76
CA LEU A 150 8.49 1.87 -1.39
C LEU A 150 7.95 0.50 -0.97
N PHE A 151 6.67 0.23 -1.24
CA PHE A 151 6.07 -1.07 -0.93
C PHE A 151 6.78 -2.21 -1.67
N LEU A 152 7.06 -2.02 -2.96
CA LEU A 152 7.81 -2.99 -3.77
C LEU A 152 9.23 -3.21 -3.21
N ALA A 153 9.91 -2.13 -2.81
CA ALA A 153 11.23 -2.22 -2.20
C ALA A 153 11.21 -3.01 -0.88
N VAL A 154 10.19 -2.81 -0.03
CA VAL A 154 10.00 -3.58 1.21
C VAL A 154 9.77 -5.07 0.90
N VAL A 155 8.93 -5.39 -0.07
CA VAL A 155 8.65 -6.79 -0.48
C VAL A 155 9.92 -7.45 -1.01
N LEU A 156 10.68 -6.76 -1.87
CA LEU A 156 11.95 -7.27 -2.40
C LEU A 156 13.00 -7.45 -1.30
N ALA A 157 13.10 -6.52 -0.36
CA ALA A 157 14.00 -6.62 0.77
C ALA A 157 13.65 -7.81 1.68
N LEU A 158 12.36 -8.04 1.96
CA LEU A 158 11.90 -9.20 2.72
C LEU A 158 12.19 -10.52 1.97
N GLY A 159 11.95 -10.56 0.66
CA GLY A 159 12.28 -11.70 -0.19
C GLY A 159 13.78 -11.99 -0.19
N SER A 160 14.61 -10.96 -0.32
CA SER A 160 16.06 -11.09 -0.26
C SER A 160 16.54 -11.59 1.11
N ALA A 161 15.95 -11.08 2.21
CA ALA A 161 16.23 -11.54 3.56
C ALA A 161 15.86 -13.03 3.74
N ALA A 162 14.71 -13.46 3.20
CA ALA A 162 14.29 -14.87 3.24
C ALA A 162 15.25 -15.78 2.47
N ILE A 163 15.70 -15.34 1.29
CA ILE A 163 16.70 -16.08 0.49
C ILE A 163 18.03 -16.20 1.24
N LEU A 164 18.55 -15.10 1.80
CA LEU A 164 19.80 -15.11 2.58
C LEU A 164 19.71 -16.08 3.76
N VAL A 165 18.61 -16.05 4.49
CA VAL A 165 18.38 -16.95 5.61
C VAL A 165 18.28 -18.41 5.16
N SER A 166 17.70 -18.69 3.99
CA SER A 166 17.61 -20.05 3.44
C SER A 166 19.00 -20.63 3.16
N PHE A 167 19.94 -19.85 2.63
CA PHE A 167 21.33 -20.27 2.42
C PHE A 167 22.04 -20.62 3.73
N VAL A 168 21.82 -19.84 4.79
CA VAL A 168 22.42 -20.11 6.10
C VAL A 168 21.81 -21.37 6.72
N SER A 169 20.52 -21.63 6.49
CA SER A 169 19.82 -22.80 7.03
C SER A 169 20.15 -24.11 6.30
N THR A 170 20.68 -24.04 5.07
CA THR A 170 21.01 -25.22 4.25
C THR A 170 22.44 -25.71 4.47
N SER A 171 23.24 -25.02 5.28
CA SER A 171 24.60 -25.45 5.61
C SER A 171 24.58 -26.76 6.44
N ALA A 172 25.58 -27.64 6.23
CA ALA A 172 25.66 -28.98 6.83
C ALA A 172 25.59 -29.03 8.38
N ASN A 173 25.76 -27.88 9.04
CA ASN A 173 25.69 -27.71 10.50
C ASN A 173 24.53 -26.80 10.95
N ALA A 174 23.48 -26.69 10.15
CA ALA A 174 22.35 -25.81 10.45
C ALA A 174 21.63 -26.23 11.74
N ARG A 175 21.64 -25.37 12.74
CA ARG A 175 20.84 -25.54 13.95
C ARG A 175 19.39 -25.23 13.62
N PRO A 176 18.43 -26.13 13.95
CA PRO A 176 17.03 -25.86 13.75
C PRO A 176 16.63 -24.57 14.51
N GLY A 177 16.00 -23.61 13.80
CA GLY A 177 15.57 -22.34 14.36
C GLY A 177 16.52 -21.14 14.15
N LEU A 178 17.78 -21.36 13.78
CA LEU A 178 18.74 -20.26 13.56
C LEU A 178 18.28 -19.33 12.41
N GLY A 179 17.68 -19.91 11.36
CA GLY A 179 17.09 -19.15 10.26
C GLY A 179 15.99 -18.19 10.73
N VAL A 180 15.11 -18.64 11.62
CA VAL A 180 14.02 -17.81 12.16
C VAL A 180 14.58 -16.68 13.03
N ILE A 181 15.58 -16.98 13.87
CA ILE A 181 16.22 -16.00 14.75
C ILE A 181 16.93 -14.90 13.95
N LEU A 182 17.50 -15.22 12.79
CA LEU A 182 18.12 -14.23 11.90
C LEU A 182 17.09 -13.46 11.06
N PHE A 183 16.07 -14.16 10.54
CA PHE A 183 15.05 -13.56 9.71
C PHE A 183 14.20 -12.52 10.45
N LEU A 184 13.80 -12.82 11.67
CA LEU A 184 12.84 -12.02 12.43
C LEU A 184 13.33 -10.59 12.71
N PRO A 185 14.57 -10.36 13.21
CA PRO A 185 15.08 -8.99 13.39
C PRO A 185 15.29 -8.25 12.08
N MET A 186 15.74 -8.92 11.00
CA MET A 186 15.87 -8.30 9.68
C MET A 186 14.52 -7.88 9.13
N ALA A 187 13.52 -8.75 9.17
CA ALA A 187 12.17 -8.46 8.72
C ALA A 187 11.54 -7.33 9.53
N THR A 188 11.72 -7.34 10.86
CA THR A 188 11.25 -6.28 11.75
C THR A 188 11.88 -4.93 11.39
N LEU A 189 13.19 -4.87 11.18
CA LEU A 189 13.89 -3.65 10.79
C LEU A 189 13.37 -3.11 9.45
N ILE A 190 13.25 -3.98 8.43
CA ILE A 190 12.72 -3.62 7.12
C ILE A 190 11.29 -3.05 7.24
N CYS A 191 10.44 -3.69 8.03
CA CYS A 191 9.07 -3.24 8.24
C CYS A 191 9.01 -1.89 8.98
N ILE A 192 9.83 -1.67 10.01
CA ILE A 192 9.90 -0.40 10.74
C ILE A 192 10.34 0.74 9.83
N VAL A 193 11.41 0.53 9.05
CA VAL A 193 11.90 1.54 8.10
C VAL A 193 10.85 1.83 7.03
N GLY A 194 10.23 0.80 6.46
CA GLY A 194 9.15 0.95 5.48
C GLY A 194 7.95 1.71 6.04
N TRP A 195 7.54 1.41 7.29
CA TRP A 195 6.45 2.10 7.97
C TRP A 195 6.78 3.58 8.24
N MET A 196 7.98 3.88 8.69
CA MET A 196 8.45 5.25 8.95
C MET A 196 8.49 6.09 7.67
N LEU A 197 9.02 5.55 6.58
CA LEU A 197 9.03 6.21 5.28
C LEU A 197 7.61 6.44 4.75
N ASN A 198 6.72 5.46 4.87
CA ASN A 198 5.32 5.61 4.47
C ASN A 198 4.59 6.68 5.30
N TRP A 199 4.95 6.84 6.58
CA TRP A 199 4.40 7.88 7.43
C TRP A 199 4.82 9.28 6.95
N TRP A 200 6.10 9.50 6.60
CA TRP A 200 6.58 10.76 6.01
C TRP A 200 5.89 11.07 4.69
N LEU A 201 5.73 10.08 3.80
CA LEU A 201 4.98 10.24 2.55
C LEU A 201 3.50 10.58 2.81
N SER A 202 2.95 10.14 3.93
CA SER A 202 1.59 10.49 4.34
C SER A 202 1.47 11.94 4.75
N LEU A 203 2.43 12.46 5.51
CA LEU A 203 2.51 13.87 5.88
C LEU A 203 2.76 14.76 4.66
N ALA A 204 3.70 14.39 3.79
CA ALA A 204 3.99 15.12 2.57
C ALA A 204 2.75 15.32 1.69
N GLY A 205 1.85 14.32 1.63
CA GLY A 205 0.59 14.45 0.89
C GLY A 205 -0.34 15.54 1.43
N ILE A 206 -0.29 15.84 2.73
CA ILE A 206 -1.08 16.93 3.33
C ILE A 206 -0.47 18.29 2.94
N PHE A 207 0.85 18.42 3.03
CA PHE A 207 1.56 19.66 2.67
C PHE A 207 1.43 19.96 1.16
N ALA A 208 1.52 18.94 0.29
CA ALA A 208 1.32 19.08 -1.15
C ALA A 208 -0.05 19.67 -1.50
N VAL A 209 -1.11 19.28 -0.78
CA VAL A 209 -2.46 19.82 -1.01
C VAL A 209 -2.65 21.19 -0.37
N ARG A 210 -2.08 21.40 0.84
CA ARG A 210 -2.23 22.62 1.60
C ARG A 210 -1.48 23.78 0.96
N ASP A 211 -0.21 23.57 0.62
CA ASP A 211 0.72 24.61 0.20
C ASP A 211 0.87 24.67 -1.34
N GLY A 212 0.33 23.66 -2.06
CA GLY A 212 0.40 23.58 -3.52
C GLY A 212 1.81 23.32 -4.07
N GLU A 213 2.69 22.76 -3.22
CA GLU A 213 4.09 22.49 -3.56
C GLU A 213 4.28 21.19 -4.34
N ASP A 214 5.44 21.06 -4.97
CA ASP A 214 5.85 19.83 -5.65
C ASP A 214 6.11 18.71 -4.62
N ALA A 215 6.08 17.45 -5.10
CA ALA A 215 6.21 16.26 -4.26
C ALA A 215 7.49 16.26 -3.42
N LEU A 216 8.64 16.64 -3.98
CA LEU A 216 9.92 16.66 -3.27
C LEU A 216 10.00 17.78 -2.23
N ALA A 217 9.49 18.97 -2.56
CA ALA A 217 9.40 20.08 -1.60
C ALA A 217 8.50 19.69 -0.41
N SER A 218 7.35 19.09 -0.68
CA SER A 218 6.43 18.60 0.36
C SER A 218 7.05 17.54 1.27
N ILE A 219 7.92 16.65 0.74
CA ILE A 219 8.66 15.68 1.55
C ILE A 219 9.67 16.39 2.46
N SER A 220 10.39 17.38 1.96
CA SER A 220 11.36 18.14 2.77
C SER A 220 10.68 18.86 3.94
N VAL A 221 9.53 19.48 3.69
CA VAL A 221 8.71 20.12 4.72
C VAL A 221 8.20 19.10 5.75
N ALA A 222 7.72 17.94 5.29
CA ALA A 222 7.25 16.86 6.17
C ALA A 222 8.37 16.33 7.09
N VAL A 223 9.60 16.19 6.58
CA VAL A 223 10.76 15.75 7.38
C VAL A 223 11.16 16.82 8.38
N THR A 224 11.20 18.08 7.99
CA THR A 224 11.52 19.21 8.89
C THR A 224 10.49 19.32 10.00
N PHE A 225 9.21 19.29 9.66
CA PHE A 225 8.11 19.28 10.63
C PHE A 225 8.22 18.12 11.63
N SER A 226 8.54 16.93 11.13
CA SER A 226 8.73 15.75 11.98
C SER A 226 9.88 15.91 12.97
N ARG A 227 11.00 16.53 12.56
CA ARG A 227 12.15 16.79 13.44
C ARG A 227 11.85 17.79 14.52
N GLU A 228 11.10 18.84 14.21
CA GLU A 228 10.75 19.91 15.16
C GLU A 228 9.74 19.47 16.22
N HIS A 229 8.89 18.49 15.92
CA HIS A 229 7.80 18.08 16.81
C HIS A 229 8.01 16.73 17.51
N LEU A 230 9.02 15.96 17.11
CA LEU A 230 9.38 14.66 17.71
C LEU A 230 10.67 14.74 18.57
N GLY A 231 11.37 15.85 18.58
CA GLY A 231 12.50 16.17 19.47
C GLY A 231 12.02 16.98 20.62
#